data_e6cf7da8825892ef8ddd1294c5cc6aaa
#
_entry.id   e6cf7da8825892ef8ddd1294c5cc6aaa
#
_cell.length_a   1.000
_cell.length_b   1.000
_cell.length_c   1.000
_cell.angle_alpha   90.00
_cell.angle_beta   90.00
_cell.angle_gamma   90.00
#
_symmetry.space_group_name_H-M   'P 1'
#
loop_
_entity.id
_entity.type
_entity.pdbx_description
1 polymer ?
#
loop_
_entity_poly.entity_id
_entity_poly.type
_entity_poly.pdbx_seq_one_letter_code
_entity_poly.pdbx_strand_id
1 'polypeptide(L)'
;MFRLFRHLRLRMEVWAAVVVMVESHAVLYYAAVRRATGCPVLRRVCHQILRDEIPHLRFQCERLAILHRGRNRALRALTLGAHRVLFAGITLAVWVGHRRALRAGGLTLRRFWTNAWAQMDRAWRLMDPRGYRWAE
;
A
#
# COMPACT_ATOMS: atom_id res chain seq x y z
N MET A 1 -31.28 8.63 3.96
CA MET A 1 -30.04 9.42 3.81
C MET A 1 -28.84 8.78 4.53
N PHE A 2 -28.89 8.45 5.83
CA PHE A 2 -27.78 7.86 6.61
C PHE A 2 -27.23 6.50 6.06
N ARG A 3 -28.08 5.63 5.50
CA ARG A 3 -27.64 4.35 4.92
C ARG A 3 -26.76 4.56 3.68
N LEU A 4 -27.10 5.50 2.80
CA LEU A 4 -26.34 5.80 1.59
C LEU A 4 -24.93 6.32 1.90
N PHE A 5 -24.81 7.25 2.87
CA PHE A 5 -23.52 7.77 3.32
C PHE A 5 -22.62 6.67 3.93
N ARG A 6 -23.19 5.72 4.66
CA ARG A 6 -22.44 4.59 5.22
C ARG A 6 -21.91 3.64 4.14
N HIS A 7 -22.69 3.36 3.09
CA HIS A 7 -22.26 2.55 1.96
C HIS A 7 -21.16 3.23 1.13
N LEU A 8 -21.26 4.54 0.92
CA LEU A 8 -20.24 5.32 0.23
C LEU A 8 -18.92 5.33 1.00
N ARG A 9 -18.97 5.50 2.33
CA ARG A 9 -17.77 5.43 3.19
C ARG A 9 -17.08 4.07 3.14
N LEU A 10 -17.82 2.98 3.22
CA LEU A 10 -17.29 1.62 3.11
C LEU A 10 -16.66 1.36 1.75
N ARG A 11 -17.28 1.80 0.67
CA ARG A 11 -16.71 1.68 -0.68
C ARG A 11 -15.42 2.47 -0.84
N MET A 12 -15.39 3.70 -0.37
CA MET A 12 -14.19 4.54 -0.38
C MET A 12 -13.05 3.94 0.44
N GLU A 13 -13.36 3.38 1.60
CA GLU A 13 -12.35 2.74 2.46
C GLU A 13 -11.75 1.51 1.82
N VAL A 14 -12.58 0.60 1.30
CA VAL A 14 -12.10 -0.61 0.63
C VAL A 14 -11.25 -0.23 -0.57
N TRP A 15 -11.71 0.72 -1.39
CA TRP A 15 -10.97 1.19 -2.55
C TRP A 15 -9.61 1.79 -2.16
N ALA A 16 -9.58 2.72 -1.21
CA ALA A 16 -8.34 3.35 -0.74
C ALA A 16 -7.37 2.33 -0.12
N ALA A 17 -7.89 1.34 0.64
CA ALA A 17 -7.06 0.28 1.22
C ALA A 17 -6.41 -0.58 0.14
N VAL A 18 -7.17 -0.98 -0.89
CA VAL A 18 -6.64 -1.74 -2.03
C VAL A 18 -5.60 -0.92 -2.79
N VAL A 19 -5.85 0.36 -3.05
CA VAL A 19 -4.89 1.27 -3.70
C VAL A 19 -3.58 1.33 -2.92
N VAL A 20 -3.62 1.54 -1.60
CA VAL A 20 -2.41 1.55 -0.76
C VAL A 20 -1.64 0.23 -0.86
N MET A 21 -2.34 -0.91 -0.90
CA MET A 21 -1.70 -2.21 -1.05
C MET A 21 -1.02 -2.35 -2.41
N VAL A 22 -1.69 -1.95 -3.49
CA VAL A 22 -1.15 -2.01 -4.86
C VAL A 22 0.04 -1.07 -5.01
N GLU A 23 -0.07 0.19 -4.58
CA GLU A 23 1.01 1.19 -4.64
C GLU A 23 2.23 0.75 -3.82
N SER A 24 2.02 0.13 -2.65
CA SER A 24 3.12 -0.45 -1.85
C SER A 24 3.90 -1.53 -2.61
N HIS A 25 3.23 -2.35 -3.43
CA HIS A 25 3.90 -3.32 -4.30
C HIS A 25 4.52 -2.67 -5.53
N ALA A 26 3.89 -1.63 -6.10
CA ALA A 26 4.41 -0.87 -7.23
C ALA A 26 5.79 -0.26 -6.90
N VAL A 27 5.98 0.29 -5.70
CA VAL A 27 7.28 0.79 -5.23
C VAL A 27 8.36 -0.28 -5.32
N LEU A 28 8.09 -1.50 -4.86
CA LEU A 28 9.05 -2.60 -4.90
C LEU A 28 9.31 -3.08 -6.33
N TYR A 29 8.25 -3.15 -7.14
CA TYR A 29 8.33 -3.57 -8.53
C TYR A 29 9.16 -2.60 -9.36
N TYR A 30 8.84 -1.31 -9.33
CA TYR A 30 9.57 -0.30 -10.11
C TYR A 30 11.00 -0.10 -9.60
N ALA A 31 11.27 -0.28 -8.33
CA ALA A 31 12.63 -0.33 -7.81
C ALA A 31 13.42 -1.52 -8.35
N ALA A 32 12.80 -2.69 -8.50
CA ALA A 32 13.42 -3.87 -9.11
C ALA A 32 13.66 -3.68 -10.61
N VAL A 33 12.66 -3.19 -11.36
CA VAL A 33 12.80 -2.88 -12.79
C VAL A 33 13.91 -1.87 -13.04
N ARG A 34 13.98 -0.80 -12.23
CA ARG A 34 15.04 0.21 -12.33
C ARG A 34 16.43 -0.37 -12.14
N ARG A 35 16.60 -1.37 -11.28
CA ARG A 35 17.89 -2.06 -11.08
C ARG A 35 18.21 -3.03 -12.21
N ALA A 36 17.19 -3.70 -12.75
CA ALA A 36 17.36 -4.72 -13.78
C ALA A 36 17.61 -4.15 -15.18
N THR A 37 17.06 -2.95 -15.47
CA THR A 37 17.12 -2.40 -16.83
C THR A 37 18.45 -1.74 -17.16
N GLY A 38 18.98 -2.03 -18.34
CA GLY A 38 20.08 -1.28 -18.98
C GLY A 38 19.61 -0.01 -19.71
N CYS A 39 18.31 0.13 -19.97
CA CYS A 39 17.76 1.27 -20.72
C CYS A 39 17.71 2.56 -19.85
N PRO A 40 18.42 3.63 -20.23
CA PRO A 40 18.47 4.85 -19.43
C PRO A 40 17.11 5.57 -19.38
N VAL A 41 16.30 5.47 -20.41
CA VAL A 41 14.95 6.05 -20.46
C VAL A 41 14.04 5.35 -19.44
N LEU A 42 13.99 4.02 -19.48
CA LEU A 42 13.17 3.24 -18.55
C LEU A 42 13.62 3.45 -17.09
N ARG A 43 14.93 3.60 -16.86
CA ARG A 43 15.47 3.91 -15.52
C ARG A 43 14.97 5.25 -15.00
N ARG A 44 14.92 6.29 -15.87
CA ARG A 44 14.35 7.60 -15.50
C ARG A 44 12.86 7.54 -15.25
N VAL A 45 12.12 6.83 -16.08
CA VAL A 45 10.66 6.63 -15.89
C VAL A 45 10.39 5.94 -14.55
N CYS A 46 11.07 4.84 -14.23
CA CYS A 46 10.93 4.16 -12.95
C CYS A 46 11.30 5.08 -11.77
N HIS A 47 12.32 5.92 -11.92
CA HIS A 47 12.70 6.88 -10.89
C HIS A 47 11.60 7.91 -10.64
N GLN A 48 10.99 8.43 -11.70
CA GLN A 48 9.88 9.38 -11.58
C GLN A 48 8.67 8.73 -10.90
N ILE A 49 8.27 7.53 -11.33
CA ILE A 49 7.17 6.78 -10.71
C ILE A 49 7.43 6.62 -9.20
N LEU A 50 8.62 6.19 -8.80
CA LEU A 50 8.96 6.02 -7.39
C LEU A 50 8.86 7.32 -6.57
N ARG A 51 9.15 8.47 -7.18
CA ARG A 51 8.98 9.78 -6.53
C ARG A 51 7.52 10.16 -6.37
N ASP A 52 6.69 9.82 -7.34
CA ASP A 52 5.26 10.17 -7.36
C ASP A 52 4.46 9.26 -6.42
N GLU A 53 4.88 7.99 -6.24
CA GLU A 53 4.20 7.03 -5.36
C GLU A 53 4.28 7.40 -3.87
N ILE A 54 5.37 8.03 -3.42
CA ILE A 54 5.55 8.38 -1.99
C ILE A 54 4.46 9.35 -1.50
N PRO A 55 4.21 10.50 -2.15
CA PRO A 55 3.13 11.39 -1.76
C PRO A 55 1.74 10.78 -1.95
N HIS A 56 1.53 9.94 -2.98
CA HIS A 56 0.27 9.23 -3.20
C HIS A 56 -0.05 8.28 -2.03
N LEU A 57 0.88 7.41 -1.66
CA LEU A 57 0.74 6.51 -0.51
C LEU A 57 0.42 7.28 0.77
N ARG A 58 1.13 8.38 1.03
CA ARG A 58 0.87 9.21 2.20
C ARG A 58 -0.54 9.78 2.18
N PHE A 59 -0.95 10.37 1.07
CA PHE A 59 -2.30 10.93 0.91
C PHE A 59 -3.40 9.87 1.15
N GLN A 60 -3.26 8.68 0.56
CA GLN A 60 -4.23 7.59 0.74
C GLN A 60 -4.28 7.10 2.19
N CYS A 61 -3.12 6.99 2.85
CA CYS A 61 -3.05 6.62 4.27
C CYS A 61 -3.72 7.67 5.18
N GLU A 62 -3.51 8.97 4.91
CA GLU A 62 -4.16 10.06 5.63
C GLU A 62 -5.69 10.02 5.44
N ARG A 63 -6.17 9.75 4.23
CA ARG A 63 -7.60 9.56 3.95
C ARG A 63 -8.17 8.39 4.74
N LEU A 64 -7.46 7.27 4.82
CA LEU A 64 -7.87 6.12 5.63
C LEU A 64 -7.84 6.44 7.12
N ALA A 65 -6.87 7.20 7.62
CA ALA A 65 -6.84 7.66 9.00
C ALA A 65 -8.10 8.49 9.36
N ILE A 66 -8.53 9.39 8.47
CA ILE A 66 -9.79 10.15 8.63
C ILE A 66 -11.01 9.21 8.69
N LEU A 67 -11.08 8.22 7.80
CA LEU A 67 -12.18 7.26 7.77
C LEU A 67 -12.22 6.34 9.00
N HIS A 68 -11.06 6.10 9.62
CA HIS A 68 -10.92 5.28 10.83
C HIS A 68 -11.15 6.07 12.13
N ARG A 69 -11.31 7.40 12.05
CA ARG A 69 -11.57 8.25 13.23
C ARG A 69 -12.87 7.83 13.90
N GLY A 70 -12.82 7.71 15.22
CA GLY A 70 -13.98 7.31 16.03
C GLY A 70 -14.31 5.82 16.06
N ARG A 71 -13.54 4.96 15.40
CA ARG A 71 -13.73 3.50 15.48
C ARG A 71 -13.29 2.94 16.81
N ASN A 72 -14.07 2.00 17.34
CA ASN A 72 -13.67 1.24 18.53
C ASN A 72 -12.49 0.28 18.22
N ARG A 73 -11.82 -0.17 19.28
CA ARG A 73 -10.64 -1.03 19.19
C ARG A 73 -10.92 -2.36 18.47
N ALA A 74 -12.07 -2.97 18.72
CA ALA A 74 -12.44 -4.27 18.14
C ALA A 74 -12.61 -4.17 16.61
N LEU A 75 -13.33 -3.14 16.13
CA LEU A 75 -13.50 -2.91 14.70
C LEU A 75 -12.18 -2.59 14.00
N ARG A 76 -11.29 -1.83 14.66
CA ARG A 76 -9.95 -1.55 14.13
C ARG A 76 -9.11 -2.82 14.02
N ALA A 77 -9.13 -3.69 15.04
CA ALA A 77 -8.41 -4.96 15.01
C ALA A 77 -8.94 -5.88 13.90
N LEU A 78 -10.25 -5.97 13.72
CA LEU A 78 -10.87 -6.73 12.64
C LEU A 78 -10.47 -6.20 11.26
N THR A 79 -10.54 -4.88 11.06
CA THR A 79 -10.11 -4.23 9.80
C THR A 79 -8.64 -4.52 9.51
N LEU A 80 -7.77 -4.39 10.51
CA LEU A 80 -6.35 -4.68 10.34
C LEU A 80 -6.10 -6.16 10.02
N GLY A 81 -6.83 -7.08 10.66
CA GLY A 81 -6.76 -8.51 10.34
C GLY A 81 -7.15 -8.80 8.90
N ALA A 82 -8.26 -8.22 8.43
CA ALA A 82 -8.72 -8.36 7.04
C ALA A 82 -7.69 -7.78 6.04
N HIS A 83 -7.11 -6.61 6.33
CA HIS A 83 -6.05 -6.01 5.52
C HIS A 83 -4.81 -6.91 5.43
N ARG A 84 -4.41 -7.54 6.54
CA ARG A 84 -3.26 -8.47 6.56
C ARG A 84 -3.48 -9.69 5.67
N VAL A 85 -4.64 -10.31 5.76
CA VAL A 85 -4.99 -11.47 4.92
C VAL A 85 -5.01 -11.10 3.45
N LEU A 86 -5.69 -10.00 3.11
CA LEU A 86 -5.75 -9.50 1.74
C LEU A 86 -4.35 -9.14 1.20
N PHE A 87 -3.55 -8.44 1.99
CA PHE A 87 -2.20 -8.03 1.62
C PHE A 87 -1.28 -9.23 1.37
N ALA A 88 -1.36 -10.28 2.20
CA ALA A 88 -0.62 -11.52 1.99
C ALA A 88 -0.96 -12.16 0.63
N GLY A 89 -2.26 -12.24 0.31
CA GLY A 89 -2.73 -12.76 -0.98
C GLY A 89 -2.23 -11.94 -2.17
N ILE A 90 -2.33 -10.61 -2.09
CA ILE A 90 -1.82 -9.68 -3.13
C ILE A 90 -0.29 -9.85 -3.27
N THR A 91 0.45 -9.94 -2.17
CA THR A 91 1.91 -10.11 -2.20
C THR A 91 2.31 -11.38 -2.94
N LEU A 92 1.61 -12.50 -2.68
CA LEU A 92 1.85 -13.75 -3.40
C LEU A 92 1.49 -13.64 -4.89
N ALA A 93 0.34 -13.04 -5.20
CA ALA A 93 -0.10 -12.85 -6.58
C ALA A 93 0.89 -11.99 -7.38
N VAL A 94 1.35 -10.87 -6.80
CA VAL A 94 2.37 -10.00 -7.41
C VAL A 94 3.69 -10.76 -7.63
N TRP A 95 4.13 -11.54 -6.63
CA TRP A 95 5.33 -12.36 -6.81
C TRP A 95 5.18 -13.35 -7.96
N VAL A 96 4.09 -14.11 -8.01
CA VAL A 96 3.86 -15.10 -9.06
C VAL A 96 3.80 -14.45 -10.44
N GLY A 97 3.05 -13.34 -10.55
CA GLY A 97 2.89 -12.63 -11.83
C GLY A 97 4.16 -11.93 -12.33
N HIS A 98 4.99 -11.43 -11.41
CA HIS A 98 6.13 -10.57 -11.77
C HIS A 98 7.49 -11.12 -11.35
N ARG A 99 7.57 -12.40 -10.96
CA ARG A 99 8.79 -13.04 -10.44
C ARG A 99 10.04 -12.86 -11.31
N ARG A 100 9.87 -12.81 -12.64
CA ARG A 100 11.01 -12.62 -13.56
C ARG A 100 11.64 -11.25 -13.40
N ALA A 101 10.84 -10.19 -13.42
CA ALA A 101 11.31 -8.81 -13.22
C ALA A 101 11.87 -8.59 -11.81
N LEU A 102 11.19 -9.12 -10.79
CA LEU A 102 11.61 -9.00 -9.40
C LEU A 102 12.97 -9.69 -9.16
N ARG A 103 13.16 -10.90 -9.71
CA ARG A 103 14.44 -11.63 -9.63
C ARG A 103 15.55 -10.93 -10.41
N ALA A 104 15.27 -10.44 -11.61
CA ALA A 104 16.22 -9.66 -12.41
C ALA A 104 16.68 -8.40 -11.64
N GLY A 105 15.79 -7.80 -10.84
CA GLY A 105 16.12 -6.68 -9.94
C GLY A 105 16.79 -7.10 -8.61
N GLY A 106 17.19 -8.37 -8.45
CA GLY A 106 17.92 -8.88 -7.28
C GLY A 106 17.04 -9.25 -6.07
N LEU A 107 15.72 -9.42 -6.27
CA LEU A 107 14.82 -9.83 -5.20
C LEU A 107 14.60 -11.34 -5.20
N THR A 108 14.79 -11.96 -4.04
CA THR A 108 14.27 -13.30 -3.73
C THR A 108 12.85 -13.19 -3.18
N LEU A 109 12.07 -14.29 -3.17
CA LEU A 109 10.73 -14.31 -2.54
C LEU A 109 10.78 -13.79 -1.09
N ARG A 110 11.75 -14.28 -0.31
CA ARG A 110 11.92 -13.87 1.09
C ARG A 110 12.15 -12.36 1.22
N ARG A 111 13.08 -11.79 0.43
CA ARG A 111 13.37 -10.34 0.45
C ARG A 111 12.17 -9.53 -0.03
N PHE A 112 11.50 -9.97 -1.09
CA PHE A 112 10.30 -9.31 -1.57
C PHE A 112 9.20 -9.30 -0.51
N TRP A 113 8.93 -10.45 0.11
CA TRP A 113 7.96 -10.59 1.20
C TRP A 113 8.28 -9.66 2.37
N THR A 114 9.50 -9.75 2.90
CA THR A 114 9.93 -8.90 4.03
C THR A 114 9.81 -7.41 3.72
N ASN A 115 10.22 -6.99 2.51
CA ASN A 115 10.14 -5.59 2.10
C ASN A 115 8.68 -5.13 1.91
N ALA A 116 7.82 -5.99 1.36
CA ALA A 116 6.41 -5.68 1.20
C ALA A 116 5.74 -5.45 2.56
N TRP A 117 5.98 -6.34 3.53
CA TRP A 117 5.45 -6.18 4.89
C TRP A 117 6.01 -4.94 5.59
N ALA A 118 7.30 -4.63 5.44
CA ALA A 118 7.88 -3.41 5.99
C ALA A 118 7.24 -2.13 5.40
N GLN A 119 6.90 -2.12 4.11
CA GLN A 119 6.14 -1.03 3.49
C GLN A 119 4.72 -0.93 4.05
N MET A 120 4.03 -2.06 4.16
CA MET A 120 2.66 -2.07 4.69
C MET A 120 2.60 -1.69 6.17
N ASP A 121 3.59 -2.10 6.99
CA ASP A 121 3.69 -1.67 8.39
C ASP A 121 3.85 -0.15 8.52
N ARG A 122 4.59 0.49 7.63
CA ARG A 122 4.67 1.96 7.55
C ARG A 122 3.33 2.57 7.19
N ALA A 123 2.64 2.01 6.18
CA ALA A 123 1.32 2.46 5.77
C ALA A 123 0.31 2.35 6.92
N TRP A 124 0.28 1.24 7.65
CA TRP A 124 -0.62 1.06 8.81
C TRP A 124 -0.36 2.08 9.92
N ARG A 125 0.89 2.45 10.18
CA ARG A 125 1.19 3.55 11.12
C ARG A 125 0.63 4.89 10.65
N LEU A 126 0.71 5.18 9.36
CA LEU A 126 0.14 6.38 8.75
C LEU A 126 -1.40 6.36 8.69
N MET A 127 -2.02 5.17 8.68
CA MET A 127 -3.48 5.02 8.76
C MET A 127 -4.03 5.11 10.18
N ASP A 128 -3.17 5.18 11.22
CA ASP A 128 -3.62 5.30 12.60
C ASP A 128 -4.03 6.76 12.89
N PRO A 129 -5.32 7.03 13.16
CA PRO A 129 -5.78 8.38 13.44
C PRO A 129 -5.13 9.03 14.67
N ARG A 130 -4.55 8.23 15.58
CA ARG A 130 -3.84 8.75 16.77
C ARG A 130 -2.50 9.40 16.44
N GLY A 131 -1.95 9.16 15.26
CA GLY A 131 -0.71 9.79 14.76
C GLY A 131 -0.90 11.22 14.28
N TYR A 132 -2.14 11.73 14.25
CA TYR A 132 -2.46 13.04 13.70
C TYR A 132 -3.02 13.98 14.77
N ARG A 133 -2.64 15.26 14.69
CA ARG A 133 -3.32 16.35 15.41
C ARG A 133 -4.49 16.82 14.56
N TRP A 134 -5.70 16.48 14.97
CA TRP A 134 -6.91 16.94 14.29
C TRP A 134 -7.27 18.34 14.81
N ALA A 135 -7.49 19.29 13.89
CA ALA A 135 -8.13 20.55 14.25
C ALA A 135 -9.56 20.25 14.69
N GLU A 136 -9.96 20.76 15.86
CA GLU A 136 -11.32 20.67 16.40
C GLU A 136 -12.27 21.61 15.64
#